data_232a9de4e85844ce02108d24fe169927
#
_entry.id   232a9de4e85844ce02108d24fe169927
#
_cell.length_a   1.000
_cell.length_b   1.000
_cell.length_c   1.000
_cell.angle_alpha   90.00
_cell.angle_beta   90.00
_cell.angle_gamma   90.00
#
_symmetry.space_group_name_H-M   'P 1'
#
loop_
_entity.id
_entity.type
_entity.pdbx_description
1 polymer ?
#
loop_
_entity_poly.entity_id
_entity_poly.type
_entity_poly.pdbx_seq_one_letter_code
_entity_poly.pdbx_strand_id
1 'polypeptide(L)'
;MGLLGFYIPLQSFEGILSSVVSTLSIWLLENSYLNRYSKPDKNDVFTIIAAMLVLGNMVSLFSANFETGIVSFNVFSIPVHIYYNILMIITMGIIFLQYQLHIQKYHQCTSDMIIQMKGIVIAIVIVVVSTLIAFFSPDSLVGYIYFIAYSVCYIYPNFMVKKMEYPYMNFPHLVERMQLITILTVGELIIAVIKTYPLAEHFLLSVSTFVMVGFLFVSYVSQTVIEIEHHQERAGGPLAYLHIGILIAINIMTAGVEMYYDGQLLDMGSSMVLVGITLFYVCLFGTSRYNKEGLQMTKQVSLSYFTVYLIGTGLAVFFKNSTVLFFGILAVQSVVMTQVTIHFRKEWIQENIQF
;
A
#
# COMPACT_ATOMS: atom_id res chain seq x y z
N MET A 1 4.74 17.19 -3.24
CA MET A 1 3.63 17.02 -2.27
C MET A 1 3.34 15.54 -2.25
N GLY A 2 3.84 14.83 -1.24
CA GLY A 2 3.70 13.40 -1.14
C GLY A 2 2.27 13.01 -0.80
N LEU A 3 1.79 11.93 -1.39
CA LEU A 3 0.47 11.36 -1.15
C LEU A 3 0.23 10.96 0.32
N LEU A 4 1.27 11.00 1.18
CA LEU A 4 1.23 10.46 2.54
C LEU A 4 2.18 11.17 3.51
N GLY A 5 2.49 12.45 3.33
CA GLY A 5 3.26 13.26 4.29
C GLY A 5 2.47 13.50 5.58
N PHE A 6 2.29 12.47 6.40
CA PHE A 6 1.55 12.57 7.64
C PHE A 6 2.47 12.80 8.84
N TYR A 7 2.35 13.96 9.43
CA TYR A 7 2.69 14.15 10.83
C TYR A 7 1.57 13.55 11.68
N ILE A 8 1.82 12.39 12.30
CA ILE A 8 0.84 11.66 13.10
C ILE A 8 1.03 11.99 14.57
N PRO A 9 0.12 12.71 15.23
CA PRO A 9 -0.04 12.59 16.65
C PRO A 9 -0.68 11.24 16.98
N LEU A 10 -0.20 10.60 18.05
CA LEU A 10 -0.58 9.26 18.51
C LEU A 10 -2.09 8.98 18.67
N GLN A 11 -2.91 10.02 18.72
CA GLN A 11 -4.35 9.90 18.93
C GLN A 11 -5.17 9.50 17.70
N SER A 12 -4.53 9.35 16.54
CA SER A 12 -5.23 9.07 15.26
C SER A 12 -4.60 7.96 14.42
N PHE A 13 -3.90 6.99 15.04
CA PHE A 13 -3.36 5.82 14.32
C PHE A 13 -4.45 5.09 13.52
N GLU A 14 -5.62 4.95 14.10
CA GLU A 14 -6.79 4.33 13.46
C GLU A 14 -7.30 5.15 12.27
N GLY A 15 -7.32 6.47 12.40
CA GLY A 15 -7.70 7.37 11.31
C GLY A 15 -6.76 7.23 10.11
N ILE A 16 -5.45 7.10 10.36
CA ILE A 16 -4.44 6.92 9.30
C ILE A 16 -4.58 5.56 8.64
N LEU A 17 -4.67 4.50 9.43
CA LEU A 17 -4.85 3.16 8.90
C LEU A 17 -6.14 3.07 8.09
N SER A 18 -7.23 3.69 8.56
CA SER A 18 -8.50 3.80 7.85
C SER A 18 -8.34 4.54 6.52
N SER A 19 -7.55 5.61 6.50
CA SER A 19 -7.32 6.42 5.30
C SER A 19 -6.50 5.67 4.26
N VAL A 20 -5.43 5.02 4.68
CA VAL A 20 -4.61 4.18 3.80
C VAL A 20 -5.47 3.06 3.20
N VAL A 21 -6.24 2.36 4.03
CA VAL A 21 -7.11 1.27 3.57
C VAL A 21 -8.19 1.76 2.61
N SER A 22 -8.82 2.92 2.86
CA SER A 22 -9.85 3.48 1.96
C SER A 22 -9.28 3.92 0.63
N THR A 23 -8.14 4.62 0.63
CA THR A 23 -7.46 5.08 -0.59
C THR A 23 -7.02 3.88 -1.44
N LEU A 24 -6.47 2.85 -0.81
CA LEU A 24 -6.08 1.61 -1.49
C LEU A 24 -7.28 0.84 -2.03
N SER A 25 -8.43 0.88 -1.34
CA SER A 25 -9.67 0.27 -1.83
C SER A 25 -10.15 0.94 -3.12
N ILE A 26 -10.17 2.28 -3.16
CA ILE A 26 -10.51 3.05 -4.35
C ILE A 26 -9.51 2.76 -5.49
N TRP A 27 -8.21 2.80 -5.17
CA TRP A 27 -7.18 2.51 -6.15
C TRP A 27 -7.31 1.11 -6.76
N LEU A 28 -7.68 0.11 -5.94
CA LEU A 28 -7.89 -1.26 -6.42
C LEU A 28 -9.10 -1.36 -7.36
N LEU A 29 -10.20 -0.65 -7.06
CA LEU A 29 -11.38 -0.59 -7.93
C LEU A 29 -11.05 0.07 -9.27
N GLU A 30 -10.38 1.24 -9.23
CA GLU A 30 -9.94 1.96 -10.43
C GLU A 30 -8.96 1.12 -11.26
N ASN A 31 -7.97 0.50 -10.60
CA ASN A 31 -7.01 -0.37 -11.28
C ASN A 31 -7.68 -1.59 -11.94
N SER A 32 -8.73 -2.12 -11.34
CA SER A 32 -9.50 -3.23 -11.92
C SER A 32 -10.19 -2.81 -13.22
N TYR A 33 -10.75 -1.60 -13.28
CA TYR A 33 -11.32 -1.04 -14.51
C TYR A 33 -10.23 -0.79 -15.57
N LEU A 34 -9.20 -0.03 -15.19
CA LEU A 34 -8.14 0.39 -16.10
C LEU A 34 -7.35 -0.77 -16.70
N ASN A 35 -7.16 -1.84 -15.94
CA ASN A 35 -6.40 -3.01 -16.41
C ASN A 35 -7.18 -3.86 -17.43
N ARG A 36 -8.51 -3.89 -17.33
CA ARG A 36 -9.34 -4.81 -18.15
C ARG A 36 -10.06 -4.12 -19.29
N TYR A 37 -10.54 -2.90 -19.07
CA TYR A 37 -11.53 -2.27 -19.94
C TYR A 37 -11.10 -0.94 -20.51
N SER A 38 -10.13 -0.25 -19.89
CA SER A 38 -9.68 1.06 -20.34
C SER A 38 -9.17 1.02 -21.78
N LYS A 39 -9.63 1.95 -22.56
CA LYS A 39 -9.15 2.24 -23.91
C LYS A 39 -8.64 3.68 -23.94
N PRO A 40 -7.71 4.06 -24.83
CA PRO A 40 -7.22 5.42 -24.96
C PRO A 40 -8.34 6.34 -25.50
N ASP A 41 -9.30 6.65 -24.65
CA ASP A 41 -10.52 7.37 -24.95
C ASP A 41 -10.65 8.64 -24.10
N LYS A 42 -11.27 9.69 -24.66
CA LYS A 42 -11.52 10.96 -23.97
C LYS A 42 -12.35 10.78 -22.70
N ASN A 43 -13.31 9.84 -22.70
CA ASN A 43 -14.16 9.58 -21.53
C ASN A 43 -13.33 8.99 -20.37
N ASP A 44 -12.45 8.02 -20.66
CA ASP A 44 -11.57 7.43 -19.66
C ASP A 44 -10.62 8.50 -19.08
N VAL A 45 -10.00 9.31 -19.94
CA VAL A 45 -9.11 10.39 -19.50
C VAL A 45 -9.86 11.40 -18.61
N PHE A 46 -11.06 11.82 -19.00
CA PHE A 46 -11.84 12.78 -18.22
C PHE A 46 -12.25 12.22 -16.85
N THR A 47 -12.72 11.00 -16.80
CA THR A 47 -13.12 10.35 -15.54
C THR A 47 -11.94 10.09 -14.62
N ILE A 48 -10.77 9.70 -15.15
CA ILE A 48 -9.54 9.57 -14.38
C ILE A 48 -9.13 10.91 -13.77
N ILE A 49 -9.14 12.01 -14.55
CA ILE A 49 -8.82 13.35 -14.04
C ILE A 49 -9.80 13.77 -12.95
N ALA A 50 -11.11 13.51 -13.14
CA ALA A 50 -12.12 13.78 -12.13
C ALA A 50 -11.91 12.97 -10.85
N ALA A 51 -11.60 11.68 -10.96
CA ALA A 51 -11.27 10.83 -9.82
C ALA A 51 -10.02 11.33 -9.10
N MET A 52 -8.95 11.69 -9.82
CA MET A 52 -7.71 12.25 -9.24
C MET A 52 -7.98 13.55 -8.47
N LEU A 53 -8.85 14.44 -8.99
CA LEU A 53 -9.22 15.66 -8.29
C LEU A 53 -9.91 15.38 -6.96
N VAL A 54 -10.84 14.43 -6.93
CA VAL A 54 -11.56 14.05 -5.71
C VAL A 54 -10.62 13.35 -4.73
N LEU A 55 -9.79 12.41 -5.20
CA LEU A 55 -8.78 11.73 -4.38
C LEU A 55 -7.77 12.71 -3.77
N GLY A 56 -7.30 13.69 -4.54
CA GLY A 56 -6.41 14.74 -4.03
C GLY A 56 -7.03 15.53 -2.88
N ASN A 57 -8.32 15.85 -2.98
CA ASN A 57 -9.07 16.48 -1.89
C ASN A 57 -9.24 15.54 -0.69
N MET A 58 -9.53 14.25 -0.90
CA MET A 58 -9.60 13.27 0.19
C MET A 58 -8.29 13.20 0.97
N VAL A 59 -7.16 13.10 0.27
CA VAL A 59 -5.83 13.00 0.88
C VAL A 59 -5.52 14.25 1.71
N SER A 60 -5.92 15.45 1.26
CA SER A 60 -5.69 16.69 2.00
C SER A 60 -6.45 16.79 3.33
N LEU A 61 -7.47 15.96 3.55
CA LEU A 61 -8.25 15.92 4.79
C LEU A 61 -7.58 15.09 5.89
N PHE A 62 -6.56 14.30 5.55
CA PHE A 62 -5.81 13.54 6.54
C PHE A 62 -4.92 14.46 7.35
N SER A 63 -5.39 14.77 8.53
CA SER A 63 -4.66 15.53 9.54
C SER A 63 -4.90 14.88 10.91
N ALA A 64 -4.17 15.37 11.90
CA ALA A 64 -4.35 14.98 13.29
C ALA A 64 -5.79 15.06 13.83
N ASN A 65 -6.66 15.76 13.14
CA ASN A 65 -8.03 16.05 13.54
C ASN A 65 -9.07 15.35 12.66
N PHE A 66 -8.74 14.19 12.05
CA PHE A 66 -9.66 13.49 11.16
C PHE A 66 -11.00 13.16 11.84
N GLU A 67 -10.99 12.75 13.11
CA GLU A 67 -12.18 12.36 13.86
C GLU A 67 -12.97 13.56 14.41
N THR A 68 -12.27 14.58 14.88
CA THR A 68 -12.86 15.73 15.59
C THR A 68 -12.87 17.02 14.78
N GLY A 69 -12.20 17.04 13.62
CA GLY A 69 -12.08 18.21 12.77
C GLY A 69 -13.38 18.57 12.06
N ILE A 70 -13.51 19.84 11.71
CA ILE A 70 -14.66 20.40 10.98
C ILE A 70 -14.18 21.08 9.71
N VAL A 71 -14.78 20.72 8.58
CA VAL A 71 -14.63 21.45 7.31
C VAL A 71 -15.71 22.50 7.22
N SER A 72 -15.32 23.76 7.17
CA SER A 72 -16.24 24.90 7.08
C SER A 72 -16.35 25.40 5.65
N PHE A 73 -17.55 25.43 5.15
CA PHE A 73 -17.94 26.11 3.92
C PHE A 73 -18.63 27.42 4.28
N ASN A 74 -18.72 28.36 3.34
CA ASN A 74 -19.32 29.69 3.61
C ASN A 74 -20.76 29.64 4.18
N VAL A 75 -21.47 28.54 3.97
CA VAL A 75 -22.89 28.41 4.32
C VAL A 75 -23.13 27.36 5.42
N PHE A 76 -22.26 26.35 5.53
CA PHE A 76 -22.42 25.23 6.46
C PHE A 76 -21.06 24.62 6.84
N SER A 77 -21.04 23.87 7.92
CA SER A 77 -19.88 23.14 8.39
C SER A 77 -20.21 21.65 8.52
N ILE A 78 -19.27 20.80 8.12
CA ILE A 78 -19.43 19.33 8.13
C ILE A 78 -18.23 18.72 8.87
N PRO A 79 -18.42 17.69 9.71
CA PRO A 79 -17.32 16.91 10.26
C PRO A 79 -16.42 16.35 9.16
N VAL A 80 -15.09 16.38 9.37
CA VAL A 80 -14.07 15.95 8.37
C VAL A 80 -14.34 14.53 7.88
N HIS A 81 -14.64 13.60 8.80
CA HIS A 81 -14.90 12.20 8.47
C HIS A 81 -16.14 12.01 7.59
N ILE A 82 -17.21 12.81 7.78
CA ILE A 82 -18.40 12.76 6.92
C ILE A 82 -18.06 13.30 5.52
N TYR A 83 -17.35 14.43 5.46
CA TYR A 83 -16.93 15.01 4.19
C TYR A 83 -16.01 14.07 3.41
N TYR A 84 -15.09 13.39 4.09
CA TYR A 84 -14.26 12.35 3.51
C TYR A 84 -15.08 11.22 2.88
N ASN A 85 -16.08 10.71 3.59
CA ASN A 85 -16.94 9.65 3.07
C ASN A 85 -17.80 10.10 1.88
N ILE A 86 -18.23 11.36 1.85
CA ILE A 86 -18.89 11.92 0.67
C ILE A 86 -17.95 11.89 -0.55
N LEU A 87 -16.70 12.32 -0.39
CA LEU A 87 -15.70 12.27 -1.47
C LEU A 87 -15.41 10.83 -1.90
N MET A 88 -15.33 9.89 -0.96
CA MET A 88 -15.17 8.46 -1.24
C MET A 88 -16.33 7.92 -2.10
N ILE A 89 -17.57 8.23 -1.73
CA ILE A 89 -18.78 7.85 -2.50
C ILE A 89 -18.74 8.47 -3.89
N ILE A 90 -18.37 9.75 -4.02
CA ILE A 90 -18.24 10.43 -5.31
C ILE A 90 -17.19 9.71 -6.19
N THR A 91 -16.03 9.36 -5.65
CA THR A 91 -15.00 8.64 -6.39
C THR A 91 -15.48 7.27 -6.86
N MET A 92 -16.13 6.51 -5.98
CA MET A 92 -16.75 5.23 -6.37
C MET A 92 -17.83 5.41 -7.45
N GLY A 93 -18.60 6.51 -7.38
CA GLY A 93 -19.59 6.89 -8.39
C GLY A 93 -18.96 7.21 -9.75
N ILE A 94 -17.79 7.87 -9.76
CA ILE A 94 -17.02 8.13 -10.98
C ILE A 94 -16.56 6.81 -11.61
N ILE A 95 -16.02 5.87 -10.81
CA ILE A 95 -15.61 4.54 -11.31
C ILE A 95 -16.83 3.78 -11.87
N PHE A 96 -17.96 3.83 -11.18
CA PHE A 96 -19.20 3.25 -11.69
C PHE A 96 -19.61 3.87 -13.04
N LEU A 97 -19.50 5.18 -13.18
CA LEU A 97 -19.77 5.90 -14.42
C LEU A 97 -18.82 5.48 -15.55
N GLN A 98 -17.55 5.19 -15.27
CA GLN A 98 -16.59 4.66 -16.26
C GLN A 98 -17.13 3.37 -16.89
N TYR A 99 -17.59 2.41 -16.07
CA TYR A 99 -18.21 1.19 -16.59
C TYR A 99 -19.46 1.49 -17.44
N GLN A 100 -20.33 2.40 -17.01
CA GLN A 100 -21.52 2.78 -17.77
C GLN A 100 -21.19 3.41 -19.12
N LEU A 101 -20.27 4.36 -19.15
CA LEU A 101 -19.82 5.02 -20.38
C LEU A 101 -19.16 4.02 -21.33
N HIS A 102 -18.38 3.07 -20.81
CA HIS A 102 -17.78 2.02 -21.61
C HIS A 102 -18.85 1.14 -22.27
N ILE A 103 -19.85 0.67 -21.49
CA ILE A 103 -20.95 -0.15 -22.00
C ILE A 103 -21.74 0.61 -23.07
N GLN A 104 -22.08 1.88 -22.84
CA GLN A 104 -22.82 2.70 -23.79
C GLN A 104 -22.07 2.93 -25.11
N LYS A 105 -20.76 3.18 -25.01
CA LYS A 105 -19.94 3.50 -26.18
C LYS A 105 -19.58 2.31 -27.04
N TYR A 106 -19.23 1.19 -26.40
CA TYR A 106 -18.72 0.01 -27.09
C TYR A 106 -19.77 -1.07 -27.26
N HIS A 107 -20.97 -0.89 -26.71
CA HIS A 107 -22.07 -1.87 -26.73
C HIS A 107 -21.65 -3.24 -26.21
N GLN A 108 -20.65 -3.28 -25.33
CA GLN A 108 -20.11 -4.48 -24.70
C GLN A 108 -20.48 -4.49 -23.22
N CYS A 109 -21.36 -5.41 -22.84
CA CYS A 109 -21.74 -5.61 -21.44
C CYS A 109 -21.40 -7.07 -21.08
N THR A 110 -20.28 -7.26 -20.40
CA THR A 110 -19.88 -8.60 -19.92
C THR A 110 -20.46 -8.87 -18.54
N SER A 111 -20.63 -10.14 -18.18
CA SER A 111 -21.01 -10.54 -16.83
C SER A 111 -20.06 -9.98 -15.77
N ASP A 112 -18.78 -9.92 -16.10
CA ASP A 112 -17.71 -9.39 -15.23
C ASP A 112 -17.90 -7.89 -14.93
N MET A 113 -18.27 -7.07 -15.92
CA MET A 113 -18.59 -5.66 -15.70
C MET A 113 -19.77 -5.49 -14.74
N ILE A 114 -20.83 -6.27 -14.94
CA ILE A 114 -22.01 -6.25 -14.06
C ILE A 114 -21.64 -6.62 -12.63
N ILE A 115 -20.77 -7.63 -12.46
CA ILE A 115 -20.29 -8.06 -11.15
C ILE A 115 -19.49 -6.93 -10.48
N GLN A 116 -18.56 -6.28 -11.20
CA GLN A 116 -17.79 -5.16 -10.67
C GLN A 116 -18.68 -3.97 -10.27
N MET A 117 -19.62 -3.61 -11.12
CA MET A 117 -20.58 -2.53 -10.82
C MET A 117 -21.43 -2.83 -9.58
N LYS A 118 -21.91 -4.09 -9.41
CA LYS A 118 -22.60 -4.52 -8.18
C LYS A 118 -21.68 -4.41 -6.97
N GLY A 119 -20.40 -4.76 -7.13
CA GLY A 119 -19.38 -4.60 -6.09
C GLY A 119 -19.23 -3.15 -5.63
N ILE A 120 -19.16 -2.21 -6.57
CA ILE A 120 -19.08 -0.78 -6.27
C ILE A 120 -20.32 -0.30 -5.52
N VAL A 121 -21.52 -0.71 -5.95
CA VAL A 121 -22.78 -0.34 -5.26
C VAL A 121 -22.79 -0.87 -3.83
N ILE A 122 -22.36 -2.13 -3.61
CA ILE A 122 -22.27 -2.70 -2.25
C ILE A 122 -21.26 -1.91 -1.39
N ALA A 123 -20.11 -1.55 -1.96
CA ALA A 123 -19.10 -0.75 -1.26
C ALA A 123 -19.66 0.64 -0.87
N ILE A 124 -20.39 1.31 -1.76
CA ILE A 124 -21.09 2.58 -1.46
C ILE A 124 -22.09 2.38 -0.31
N VAL A 125 -22.90 1.31 -0.34
CA VAL A 125 -23.87 1.03 0.73
C VAL A 125 -23.15 0.81 2.06
N ILE A 126 -22.05 0.08 2.11
CA ILE A 126 -21.25 -0.13 3.32
C ILE A 126 -20.75 1.21 3.87
N VAL A 127 -20.20 2.09 3.02
CA VAL A 127 -19.72 3.42 3.47
C VAL A 127 -20.86 4.28 3.98
N VAL A 128 -22.01 4.30 3.31
CA VAL A 128 -23.20 5.04 3.78
C VAL A 128 -23.67 4.53 5.14
N VAL A 129 -23.80 3.21 5.29
CA VAL A 129 -24.25 2.60 6.56
C VAL A 129 -23.25 2.88 7.67
N SER A 130 -21.95 2.75 7.41
CA SER A 130 -20.91 3.07 8.40
C SER A 130 -20.94 4.54 8.81
N THR A 131 -21.19 5.46 7.87
CA THR A 131 -21.35 6.89 8.18
C THR A 131 -22.56 7.15 9.05
N LEU A 132 -23.68 6.48 8.80
CA LEU A 132 -24.87 6.58 9.66
C LEU A 132 -24.62 6.02 11.07
N ILE A 133 -23.92 4.89 11.18
CA ILE A 133 -23.55 4.33 12.48
C ILE A 133 -22.62 5.27 13.23
N ALA A 134 -21.59 5.81 12.56
CA ALA A 134 -20.64 6.74 13.16
C ALA A 134 -21.31 8.03 13.66
N PHE A 135 -22.33 8.52 12.96
CA PHE A 135 -23.08 9.70 13.37
C PHE A 135 -23.77 9.56 14.75
N PHE A 136 -24.17 8.33 15.13
CA PHE A 136 -24.78 8.03 16.41
C PHE A 136 -23.81 7.42 17.44
N SER A 137 -22.54 7.29 17.09
CA SER A 137 -21.53 6.65 17.93
C SER A 137 -20.66 7.69 18.65
N PRO A 138 -20.07 7.36 19.81
CA PRO A 138 -19.06 8.19 20.46
C PRO A 138 -17.85 8.40 19.52
N ASP A 139 -17.25 9.59 19.56
CA ASP A 139 -16.09 9.96 18.72
C ASP A 139 -14.94 8.95 18.81
N SER A 140 -14.72 8.36 19.98
CA SER A 140 -13.69 7.32 20.20
C SER A 140 -13.91 6.01 19.43
N LEU A 141 -15.08 5.77 18.86
CA LEU A 141 -15.40 4.57 18.07
C LEU A 141 -15.42 4.84 16.56
N VAL A 142 -15.43 6.10 16.14
CA VAL A 142 -15.57 6.49 14.73
C VAL A 142 -14.46 5.90 13.87
N GLY A 143 -13.19 5.98 14.33
CA GLY A 143 -12.04 5.43 13.63
C GLY A 143 -12.15 3.91 13.41
N TYR A 144 -12.55 3.16 14.44
CA TYR A 144 -12.74 1.69 14.34
C TYR A 144 -13.87 1.32 13.37
N ILE A 145 -15.00 2.04 13.42
CA ILE A 145 -16.13 1.82 12.51
C ILE A 145 -15.69 1.97 11.06
N TYR A 146 -14.96 3.04 10.76
CA TYR A 146 -14.47 3.29 9.41
C TYR A 146 -13.36 2.32 8.99
N PHE A 147 -12.45 1.98 9.90
CA PHE A 147 -11.44 0.96 9.63
C PHE A 147 -12.07 -0.37 9.20
N ILE A 148 -13.09 -0.83 9.92
CA ILE A 148 -13.80 -2.07 9.57
C ILE A 148 -14.51 -1.91 8.21
N ALA A 149 -15.24 -0.80 8.02
CA ALA A 149 -15.98 -0.55 6.79
C ALA A 149 -15.07 -0.51 5.55
N TYR A 150 -13.95 0.22 5.63
CA TYR A 150 -13.00 0.31 4.52
C TYR A 150 -12.24 -0.98 4.31
N SER A 151 -11.95 -1.75 5.38
CA SER A 151 -11.36 -3.09 5.25
C SER A 151 -12.29 -4.04 4.49
N VAL A 152 -13.60 -3.99 4.72
CA VAL A 152 -14.58 -4.77 3.96
C VAL A 152 -14.59 -4.34 2.50
N CYS A 153 -14.62 -3.04 2.20
CA CYS A 153 -14.55 -2.52 0.84
C CYS A 153 -13.26 -2.97 0.12
N TYR A 154 -12.13 -3.01 0.84
CA TYR A 154 -10.86 -3.47 0.35
C TYR A 154 -10.82 -4.98 0.04
N ILE A 155 -11.38 -5.81 0.91
CA ILE A 155 -11.37 -7.27 0.76
C ILE A 155 -12.43 -7.75 -0.25
N TYR A 156 -13.55 -7.04 -0.36
CA TYR A 156 -14.70 -7.42 -1.18
C TYR A 156 -14.38 -7.70 -2.66
N PRO A 157 -13.55 -6.89 -3.38
CA PRO A 157 -13.20 -7.17 -4.77
C PRO A 157 -12.59 -8.55 -5.00
N ASN A 158 -11.87 -9.11 -4.00
CA ASN A 158 -11.31 -10.46 -4.11
C ASN A 158 -12.39 -11.57 -4.17
N PHE A 159 -13.49 -11.38 -3.47
CA PHE A 159 -14.63 -12.31 -3.56
C PHE A 159 -15.34 -12.21 -4.91
N MET A 160 -15.36 -11.02 -5.49
CA MET A 160 -15.96 -10.79 -6.82
C MET A 160 -15.14 -11.44 -7.92
N VAL A 161 -13.80 -11.34 -7.86
CA VAL A 161 -12.90 -11.96 -8.85
C VAL A 161 -13.14 -13.46 -8.99
N LYS A 162 -13.42 -14.17 -7.89
CA LYS A 162 -13.74 -15.62 -7.93
C LYS A 162 -15.04 -15.97 -8.66
N LYS A 163 -15.94 -15.00 -8.84
CA LYS A 163 -17.24 -15.19 -9.53
C LYS A 163 -17.20 -14.74 -10.99
N MET A 164 -16.06 -14.22 -11.45
CA MET A 164 -15.90 -13.78 -12.83
C MET A 164 -15.60 -14.95 -13.75
N GLU A 165 -16.15 -14.91 -14.94
CA GLU A 165 -15.91 -15.88 -15.99
C GLU A 165 -14.48 -15.79 -16.52
N TYR A 166 -13.96 -14.55 -16.63
CA TYR A 166 -12.58 -14.25 -17.04
C TYR A 166 -11.85 -13.46 -15.93
N PRO A 167 -11.38 -14.13 -14.87
CA PRO A 167 -10.73 -13.46 -13.75
C PRO A 167 -9.33 -12.91 -14.10
N TYR A 168 -8.84 -13.17 -15.31
CA TYR A 168 -7.49 -12.80 -15.73
C TYR A 168 -7.39 -11.30 -16.02
N MET A 169 -6.49 -10.66 -15.31
CA MET A 169 -6.02 -9.31 -15.62
C MET A 169 -4.87 -9.39 -16.61
N ASN A 170 -4.60 -8.32 -17.33
CA ASN A 170 -3.33 -8.17 -18.06
C ASN A 170 -2.21 -8.14 -17.01
N PHE A 171 -1.57 -9.30 -16.83
CA PHE A 171 -0.64 -9.53 -15.72
C PHE A 171 0.61 -8.63 -15.80
N PRO A 172 1.27 -8.42 -16.98
CA PRO A 172 2.35 -7.47 -17.11
C PRO A 172 1.96 -6.05 -16.66
N HIS A 173 0.85 -5.53 -17.14
CA HIS A 173 0.36 -4.20 -16.76
C HIS A 173 0.00 -4.09 -15.27
N LEU A 174 -0.48 -5.18 -14.66
CA LEU A 174 -0.73 -5.21 -13.23
C LEU A 174 0.59 -5.04 -12.46
N VAL A 175 1.63 -5.82 -12.81
CA VAL A 175 2.94 -5.75 -12.16
C VAL A 175 3.56 -4.37 -12.33
N GLU A 176 3.54 -3.78 -13.52
CA GLU A 176 4.04 -2.43 -13.79
C GLU A 176 3.37 -1.37 -12.90
N ARG A 177 2.05 -1.40 -12.79
CA ARG A 177 1.31 -0.45 -11.94
C ARG A 177 1.63 -0.61 -10.46
N MET A 178 1.79 -1.87 -10.00
CA MET A 178 2.21 -2.15 -8.64
C MET A 178 3.63 -1.63 -8.37
N GLN A 179 4.55 -1.80 -9.31
CA GLN A 179 5.90 -1.28 -9.22
C GLN A 179 5.91 0.24 -9.14
N LEU A 180 5.17 0.93 -10.02
CA LEU A 180 5.11 2.39 -10.03
C LEU A 180 4.62 2.98 -8.71
N ILE A 181 3.53 2.47 -8.15
CA ILE A 181 3.02 2.97 -6.88
C ILE A 181 3.98 2.64 -5.71
N THR A 182 4.64 1.49 -5.74
CA THR A 182 5.62 1.11 -4.71
C THR A 182 6.87 2.00 -4.78
N ILE A 183 7.38 2.29 -5.98
CA ILE A 183 8.50 3.23 -6.17
C ILE A 183 8.16 4.61 -5.59
N LEU A 184 6.96 5.10 -5.86
CA LEU A 184 6.49 6.38 -5.34
C LEU A 184 6.46 6.37 -3.80
N THR A 185 5.91 5.32 -3.20
CA THR A 185 5.80 5.19 -1.73
C THR A 185 7.17 5.04 -1.06
N VAL A 186 8.12 4.30 -1.68
CA VAL A 186 9.52 4.24 -1.21
C VAL A 186 10.19 5.61 -1.31
N GLY A 187 9.91 6.36 -2.38
CA GLY A 187 10.40 7.74 -2.52
C GLY A 187 9.96 8.65 -1.36
N GLU A 188 8.73 8.47 -0.86
CA GLU A 188 8.22 9.19 0.30
C GLU A 188 8.93 8.79 1.60
N LEU A 189 9.17 7.50 1.80
CA LEU A 189 9.98 7.02 2.94
C LEU A 189 11.39 7.61 2.91
N ILE A 190 12.03 7.69 1.74
CA ILE A 190 13.35 8.33 1.58
C ILE A 190 13.29 9.81 1.97
N ILE A 191 12.26 10.54 1.52
CA ILE A 191 12.06 11.95 1.87
C ILE A 191 11.86 12.11 3.38
N ALA A 192 11.09 11.23 4.02
CA ALA A 192 10.90 11.22 5.46
C ALA A 192 12.23 11.01 6.20
N VAL A 193 13.04 10.03 5.77
CA VAL A 193 14.38 9.78 6.33
C VAL A 193 15.27 11.01 6.24
N ILE A 194 15.34 11.66 5.07
CA ILE A 194 16.18 12.85 4.85
C ILE A 194 15.73 14.03 5.72
N LYS A 195 14.42 14.20 5.89
CA LYS A 195 13.85 15.27 6.72
C LYS A 195 14.05 15.01 8.21
N THR A 196 13.86 13.78 8.65
CA THR A 196 13.94 13.38 10.06
C THR A 196 15.39 13.31 10.54
N TYR A 197 16.29 12.80 9.69
CA TYR A 197 17.71 12.61 9.98
C TYR A 197 18.59 13.33 8.95
N PRO A 198 18.69 14.68 9.00
CA PRO A 198 19.53 15.43 8.07
C PRO A 198 20.99 14.94 8.12
N LEU A 199 21.59 14.75 6.96
CA LEU A 199 22.94 14.17 6.84
C LEU A 199 24.00 14.99 7.59
N ALA A 200 23.85 16.31 7.61
CA ALA A 200 24.79 17.22 8.27
C ALA A 200 24.77 17.08 9.80
N GLU A 201 23.64 16.69 10.39
CA GLU A 201 23.45 16.62 11.85
C GLU A 201 23.57 15.19 12.37
N HIS A 202 23.11 14.20 11.56
CA HIS A 202 22.96 12.81 11.97
C HIS A 202 23.59 11.84 10.96
N PHE A 203 24.86 12.05 10.57
CA PHE A 203 25.51 11.32 9.47
C PHE A 203 25.33 9.80 9.51
N LEU A 204 25.75 9.14 10.61
CA LEU A 204 25.67 7.67 10.72
C LEU A 204 24.24 7.17 10.68
N LEU A 205 23.32 7.87 11.30
CA LEU A 205 21.92 7.51 11.37
C LEU A 205 21.25 7.68 10.01
N SER A 206 21.50 8.80 9.35
CA SER A 206 21.00 9.09 8.00
C SER A 206 21.48 8.02 7.00
N VAL A 207 22.77 7.70 7.00
CA VAL A 207 23.35 6.69 6.12
C VAL A 207 22.78 5.31 6.44
N SER A 208 22.71 4.91 7.71
CA SER A 208 22.17 3.60 8.10
C SER A 208 20.71 3.43 7.67
N THR A 209 19.86 4.43 7.93
CA THR A 209 18.45 4.37 7.58
C THR A 209 18.28 4.39 6.05
N PHE A 210 19.06 5.19 5.34
CA PHE A 210 19.06 5.21 3.88
C PHE A 210 19.49 3.86 3.27
N VAL A 211 20.54 3.24 3.82
CA VAL A 211 20.99 1.91 3.39
C VAL A 211 19.89 0.86 3.64
N MET A 212 19.25 0.89 4.80
CA MET A 212 18.12 0.01 5.11
C MET A 212 17.04 0.13 4.03
N VAL A 213 16.55 1.34 3.76
CA VAL A 213 15.49 1.58 2.77
C VAL A 213 15.93 1.20 1.37
N GLY A 214 17.17 1.54 1.00
CA GLY A 214 17.75 1.21 -0.32
C GLY A 214 17.78 -0.30 -0.56
N PHE A 215 18.20 -1.12 0.42
CA PHE A 215 18.25 -2.56 0.26
C PHE A 215 16.88 -3.24 0.39
N LEU A 216 15.93 -2.67 1.11
CA LEU A 216 14.52 -3.08 1.01
C LEU A 216 14.01 -2.87 -0.41
N PHE A 217 14.30 -1.72 -1.01
CA PHE A 217 13.92 -1.43 -2.40
C PHE A 217 14.60 -2.36 -3.41
N VAL A 218 15.90 -2.65 -3.24
CA VAL A 218 16.62 -3.61 -4.09
C VAL A 218 15.99 -5.00 -3.99
N SER A 219 15.62 -5.45 -2.79
CA SER A 219 14.91 -6.73 -2.58
C SER A 219 13.56 -6.73 -3.30
N TYR A 220 12.80 -5.63 -3.23
CA TYR A 220 11.54 -5.48 -3.93
C TYR A 220 11.69 -5.54 -5.46
N VAL A 221 12.61 -4.75 -6.01
CA VAL A 221 12.88 -4.72 -7.47
C VAL A 221 13.36 -6.09 -7.96
N SER A 222 14.28 -6.72 -7.22
CA SER A 222 14.74 -8.06 -7.55
C SER A 222 13.59 -9.06 -7.65
N GLN A 223 12.70 -9.07 -6.67
CA GLN A 223 11.54 -9.95 -6.64
C GLN A 223 10.57 -9.66 -7.81
N THR A 224 10.25 -8.39 -8.05
CA THR A 224 9.19 -8.04 -9.00
C THR A 224 9.65 -7.96 -10.46
N VAL A 225 10.91 -7.62 -10.73
CA VAL A 225 11.44 -7.48 -12.11
C VAL A 225 12.10 -8.78 -12.59
N ILE A 226 12.90 -9.43 -11.71
CA ILE A 226 13.71 -10.58 -12.13
C ILE A 226 12.96 -11.88 -11.93
N GLU A 227 12.28 -12.05 -10.78
CA GLU A 227 11.77 -13.35 -10.36
C GLU A 227 10.36 -13.64 -10.82
N ILE A 228 9.45 -12.66 -10.75
CA ILE A 228 8.07 -12.86 -11.17
C ILE A 228 8.03 -13.18 -12.67
N GLU A 229 7.28 -14.24 -13.03
CA GLU A 229 6.94 -14.49 -14.42
C GLU A 229 5.85 -13.52 -14.86
N HIS A 230 6.18 -12.65 -15.80
CA HIS A 230 5.26 -11.60 -16.25
C HIS A 230 4.22 -12.12 -17.24
N HIS A 231 4.56 -13.18 -18.01
CA HIS A 231 3.69 -13.75 -19.05
C HIS A 231 2.94 -14.97 -18.52
N GLN A 232 2.19 -14.83 -17.42
CA GLN A 232 1.44 -15.92 -16.84
C GLN A 232 -0.07 -15.64 -16.80
N GLU A 233 -0.85 -16.70 -16.99
CA GLU A 233 -2.32 -16.68 -16.93
C GLU A 233 -2.80 -17.08 -15.51
N ARG A 234 -2.39 -16.31 -14.50
CA ARG A 234 -2.83 -16.52 -13.11
C ARG A 234 -3.70 -15.37 -12.63
N ALA A 235 -4.52 -15.62 -11.65
CA ALA A 235 -5.32 -14.58 -11.01
C ALA A 235 -4.40 -13.53 -10.37
N GLY A 236 -4.46 -12.29 -10.86
CA GLY A 236 -3.65 -11.18 -10.36
C GLY A 236 -4.10 -10.61 -9.01
N GLY A 237 -5.33 -10.94 -8.56
CA GLY A 237 -5.88 -10.42 -7.31
C GLY A 237 -4.99 -10.66 -6.09
N PRO A 238 -4.55 -11.88 -5.78
CA PRO A 238 -3.67 -12.11 -4.64
C PRO A 238 -2.32 -11.39 -4.74
N LEU A 239 -1.78 -11.18 -5.95
CA LEU A 239 -0.58 -10.37 -6.15
C LEU A 239 -0.84 -8.91 -5.77
N ALA A 240 -1.98 -8.36 -6.19
CA ALA A 240 -2.39 -7.01 -5.84
C ALA A 240 -2.51 -6.83 -4.32
N TYR A 241 -3.12 -7.78 -3.60
CA TYR A 241 -3.23 -7.73 -2.13
C TYR A 241 -1.89 -7.78 -1.42
N LEU A 242 -0.95 -8.60 -1.90
CA LEU A 242 0.41 -8.64 -1.34
C LEU A 242 1.14 -7.33 -1.55
N HIS A 243 1.02 -6.70 -2.73
CA HIS A 243 1.60 -5.38 -2.98
C HIS A 243 0.98 -4.29 -2.11
N ILE A 244 -0.33 -4.33 -1.89
CA ILE A 244 -0.98 -3.41 -0.95
C ILE A 244 -0.45 -3.62 0.47
N GLY A 245 -0.20 -4.85 0.89
CA GLY A 245 0.49 -5.14 2.15
C GLY A 245 1.90 -4.51 2.19
N ILE A 246 2.64 -4.54 1.08
CA ILE A 246 3.94 -3.86 0.97
C ILE A 246 3.78 -2.34 1.10
N LEU A 247 2.78 -1.73 0.47
CA LEU A 247 2.51 -0.29 0.58
C LEU A 247 2.16 0.11 2.02
N ILE A 248 1.30 -0.65 2.68
CA ILE A 248 0.97 -0.45 4.11
C ILE A 248 2.23 -0.57 4.97
N ALA A 249 3.07 -1.56 4.71
CA ALA A 249 4.32 -1.78 5.43
C ALA A 249 5.27 -0.57 5.32
N ILE A 250 5.45 -0.04 4.10
CA ILE A 250 6.29 1.15 3.86
C ILE A 250 5.72 2.36 4.59
N ASN A 251 4.40 2.57 4.57
CA ASN A 251 3.77 3.68 5.29
C ASN A 251 3.93 3.55 6.82
N ILE A 252 3.78 2.35 7.37
CA ILE A 252 4.04 2.07 8.80
C ILE A 252 5.51 2.38 9.14
N MET A 253 6.45 1.98 8.28
CA MET A 253 7.87 2.30 8.47
C MET A 253 8.13 3.81 8.42
N THR A 254 7.50 4.54 7.48
CA THR A 254 7.62 6.00 7.38
C THR A 254 7.20 6.67 8.68
N ALA A 255 6.02 6.35 9.18
CA ALA A 255 5.53 6.86 10.45
C ALA A 255 6.44 6.44 11.63
N GLY A 256 6.92 5.20 11.62
CA GLY A 256 7.83 4.69 12.64
C GLY A 256 9.17 5.45 12.69
N VAL A 257 9.75 5.78 11.53
CA VAL A 257 10.99 6.57 11.43
C VAL A 257 10.80 7.97 12.01
N GLU A 258 9.70 8.64 11.69
CA GLU A 258 9.38 9.98 12.19
C GLU A 258 9.12 9.96 13.71
N MET A 259 8.34 9.01 14.21
CA MET A 259 8.05 8.86 15.64
C MET A 259 9.27 8.46 16.47
N TYR A 260 10.16 7.67 15.90
CA TYR A 260 11.36 7.24 16.60
C TYR A 260 12.33 8.42 16.90
N TYR A 261 12.34 9.45 16.06
CA TYR A 261 13.10 10.66 16.28
C TYR A 261 12.59 11.47 17.48
N ASP A 262 11.29 11.46 17.71
CA ASP A 262 10.70 12.05 18.92
C ASP A 262 10.94 11.10 20.10
N GLY A 263 11.98 11.33 20.88
CA GLY A 263 12.43 10.43 21.95
C GLY A 263 11.35 10.04 22.98
N GLN A 264 10.23 10.76 23.05
CA GLN A 264 9.06 10.39 23.87
C GLN A 264 8.27 9.22 23.29
N LEU A 265 8.40 8.92 21.98
CA LEU A 265 7.69 7.88 21.24
C LEU A 265 8.59 6.75 20.78
N LEU A 266 9.77 6.61 21.36
CA LEU A 266 10.81 5.66 20.95
C LEU A 266 10.31 4.22 20.87
N ASP A 267 9.57 3.76 21.88
CA ASP A 267 9.03 2.40 21.93
C ASP A 267 7.99 2.16 20.82
N MET A 268 7.15 3.13 20.53
CA MET A 268 6.16 3.04 19.48
C MET A 268 6.82 3.13 18.11
N GLY A 269 7.70 4.09 17.88
CA GLY A 269 8.44 4.26 16.63
C GLY A 269 9.24 3.02 16.27
N SER A 270 10.01 2.46 17.22
CA SER A 270 10.76 1.21 17.01
C SER A 270 9.85 0.04 16.67
N SER A 271 8.73 -0.11 17.38
CA SER A 271 7.75 -1.17 17.11
C SER A 271 7.13 -1.04 15.72
N MET A 272 6.79 0.19 15.29
CA MET A 272 6.25 0.44 13.96
C MET A 272 7.25 0.12 12.85
N VAL A 273 8.53 0.51 13.01
CA VAL A 273 9.59 0.13 12.05
C VAL A 273 9.71 -1.38 11.94
N LEU A 274 9.74 -2.11 13.07
CA LEU A 274 9.86 -3.56 13.08
C LEU A 274 8.63 -4.26 12.48
N VAL A 275 7.43 -3.80 12.81
CA VAL A 275 6.18 -4.31 12.22
C VAL A 275 6.15 -4.05 10.72
N GLY A 276 6.56 -2.85 10.29
CA GLY A 276 6.65 -2.49 8.88
C GLY A 276 7.62 -3.40 8.12
N ILE A 277 8.84 -3.60 8.61
CA ILE A 277 9.83 -4.52 8.00
C ILE A 277 9.29 -5.95 7.94
N THR A 278 8.65 -6.41 9.02
CA THR A 278 8.04 -7.75 9.06
C THR A 278 7.00 -7.91 7.98
N LEU A 279 6.03 -7.00 7.94
CA LEU A 279 4.94 -7.03 6.97
C LEU A 279 5.48 -6.93 5.54
N PHE A 280 6.48 -6.08 5.31
CA PHE A 280 7.14 -5.94 4.02
C PHE A 280 7.70 -7.27 3.52
N TYR A 281 8.52 -7.97 4.31
CA TYR A 281 9.11 -9.23 3.89
C TYR A 281 8.08 -10.36 3.80
N VAL A 282 7.10 -10.43 4.70
CA VAL A 282 6.01 -11.42 4.62
C VAL A 282 5.24 -11.26 3.31
N CYS A 283 4.88 -10.03 2.95
CA CYS A 283 4.16 -9.76 1.71
C CYS A 283 5.06 -9.99 0.49
N LEU A 284 6.32 -9.54 0.53
CA LEU A 284 7.28 -9.72 -0.55
C LEU A 284 7.50 -11.21 -0.86
N PHE A 285 7.75 -12.03 0.15
CA PHE A 285 7.92 -13.48 -0.02
C PHE A 285 6.62 -14.18 -0.41
N GLY A 286 5.47 -13.65 0.00
CA GLY A 286 4.17 -14.11 -0.48
C GLY A 286 4.02 -14.02 -2.00
N THR A 287 4.70 -13.07 -2.66
CA THR A 287 4.68 -12.95 -4.13
C THR A 287 5.48 -14.05 -4.83
N SER A 288 6.34 -14.79 -4.14
CA SER A 288 7.22 -15.83 -4.71
C SER A 288 6.46 -16.97 -5.41
N ARG A 289 5.18 -17.15 -5.12
CA ARG A 289 4.32 -18.10 -5.84
C ARG A 289 4.11 -17.75 -7.32
N TYR A 290 4.45 -16.53 -7.71
CA TYR A 290 4.41 -16.04 -9.09
C TYR A 290 5.77 -16.09 -9.78
N ASN A 291 6.80 -16.64 -9.13
CA ASN A 291 8.15 -16.70 -9.66
C ASN A 291 8.25 -17.67 -10.84
N LYS A 292 9.23 -17.36 -11.70
CA LYS A 292 9.68 -18.20 -12.81
C LYS A 292 10.11 -19.58 -12.31
N GLU A 293 10.03 -20.58 -13.19
CA GLU A 293 10.60 -21.89 -12.92
C GLU A 293 12.10 -21.77 -12.62
N GLY A 294 12.57 -22.43 -11.57
CA GLY A 294 13.95 -22.32 -11.08
C GLY A 294 14.19 -21.21 -10.05
N LEU A 295 13.30 -20.21 -9.94
CA LEU A 295 13.38 -19.15 -8.93
C LEU A 295 12.32 -19.30 -7.81
N GLN A 296 11.75 -20.47 -7.67
CA GLN A 296 10.76 -20.73 -6.63
C GLN A 296 11.42 -20.80 -5.26
N MET A 297 10.68 -20.34 -4.24
CA MET A 297 11.17 -20.36 -2.86
C MET A 297 11.27 -21.80 -2.33
N THR A 298 12.51 -22.29 -2.18
CA THR A 298 12.77 -23.59 -1.57
C THR A 298 12.75 -23.50 -0.05
N LYS A 299 12.63 -24.64 0.63
CA LYS A 299 12.72 -24.71 2.11
C LYS A 299 14.03 -24.15 2.64
N GLN A 300 15.15 -24.40 1.94
CA GLN A 300 16.47 -23.92 2.31
C GLN A 300 16.56 -22.41 2.23
N VAL A 301 16.08 -21.82 1.13
CA VAL A 301 16.02 -20.36 0.92
C VAL A 301 15.14 -19.72 2.00
N SER A 302 13.94 -20.26 2.24
CA SER A 302 13.02 -19.77 3.27
C SER A 302 13.66 -19.81 4.67
N LEU A 303 14.36 -20.90 5.01
CA LEU A 303 15.04 -21.03 6.31
C LEU A 303 16.18 -20.01 6.44
N SER A 304 16.95 -19.77 5.38
CA SER A 304 18.02 -18.77 5.38
C SER A 304 17.46 -17.35 5.62
N TYR A 305 16.40 -16.97 4.93
CA TYR A 305 15.74 -15.69 5.16
C TYR A 305 15.18 -15.56 6.57
N PHE A 306 14.51 -16.59 7.06
CA PHE A 306 13.95 -16.61 8.40
C PHE A 306 15.03 -16.47 9.48
N THR A 307 16.17 -17.14 9.32
CA THR A 307 17.31 -17.07 10.24
C THR A 307 17.90 -15.66 10.28
N VAL A 308 18.19 -15.06 9.11
CA VAL A 308 18.72 -13.69 9.03
C VAL A 308 17.73 -12.70 9.63
N TYR A 309 16.44 -12.86 9.32
CA TYR A 309 15.39 -12.02 9.85
C TYR A 309 15.31 -12.10 11.39
N LEU A 310 15.27 -13.30 11.96
CA LEU A 310 15.20 -13.48 13.42
C LEU A 310 16.40 -12.89 14.15
N ILE A 311 17.61 -13.15 13.64
CA ILE A 311 18.85 -12.64 14.26
C ILE A 311 18.86 -11.10 14.19
N GLY A 312 18.63 -10.52 13.00
CA GLY A 312 18.66 -9.07 12.83
C GLY A 312 17.59 -8.35 13.65
N THR A 313 16.34 -8.83 13.59
CA THR A 313 15.24 -8.25 14.36
C THR A 313 15.45 -8.42 15.87
N GLY A 314 15.93 -9.58 16.34
CA GLY A 314 16.24 -9.82 17.74
C GLY A 314 17.32 -8.89 18.26
N LEU A 315 18.39 -8.68 17.49
CA LEU A 315 19.46 -7.71 17.83
C LEU A 315 18.92 -6.27 17.81
N ALA A 316 18.09 -5.89 16.82
CA ALA A 316 17.50 -4.57 16.77
C ALA A 316 16.61 -4.29 18.00
N VAL A 317 15.78 -5.26 18.42
CA VAL A 317 14.98 -5.15 19.65
C VAL A 317 15.88 -4.97 20.89
N PHE A 318 16.97 -5.72 20.97
CA PHE A 318 17.90 -5.62 22.10
C PHE A 318 18.57 -4.24 22.17
N PHE A 319 18.94 -3.66 21.04
CA PHE A 319 19.59 -2.36 20.94
C PHE A 319 18.64 -1.20 20.65
N LYS A 320 17.33 -1.36 20.83
CA LYS A 320 16.33 -0.34 20.52
C LYS A 320 16.53 1.02 21.21
N ASN A 321 17.22 1.05 22.34
CA ASN A 321 17.51 2.31 23.06
C ASN A 321 18.65 3.13 22.42
N SER A 322 19.39 2.56 21.47
CA SER A 322 20.43 3.24 20.71
C SER A 322 20.01 3.41 19.26
N THR A 323 19.58 4.59 18.87
CA THR A 323 19.05 4.91 17.53
C THR A 323 20.01 4.46 16.41
N VAL A 324 21.30 4.73 16.59
CA VAL A 324 22.34 4.40 15.60
C VAL A 324 22.51 2.88 15.47
N LEU A 325 22.54 2.16 16.61
CA LEU A 325 22.66 0.70 16.58
C LEU A 325 21.39 0.05 16.03
N PHE A 326 20.23 0.53 16.41
CA PHE A 326 18.94 0.03 15.91
C PHE A 326 18.88 0.07 14.38
N PHE A 327 19.04 1.25 13.79
CA PHE A 327 19.01 1.38 12.33
C PHE A 327 20.23 0.79 11.64
N GLY A 328 21.40 0.79 12.28
CA GLY A 328 22.60 0.12 11.77
C GLY A 328 22.42 -1.39 11.64
N ILE A 329 21.81 -2.06 12.64
CA ILE A 329 21.50 -3.48 12.61
C ILE A 329 20.47 -3.79 11.51
N LEU A 330 19.39 -2.97 11.39
CA LEU A 330 18.39 -3.15 10.36
C LEU A 330 18.95 -2.93 8.94
N ALA A 331 19.90 -2.00 8.79
CA ALA A 331 20.62 -1.80 7.52
C ALA A 331 21.44 -3.06 7.17
N VAL A 332 22.23 -3.58 8.09
CA VAL A 332 22.99 -4.83 7.89
C VAL A 332 22.05 -5.99 7.58
N GLN A 333 20.95 -6.13 8.32
CA GLN A 333 19.93 -7.15 8.05
C GLN A 333 19.41 -7.06 6.61
N SER A 334 19.05 -5.87 6.14
CA SER A 334 18.53 -5.66 4.78
C SER A 334 19.57 -5.99 3.70
N VAL A 335 20.84 -5.62 3.93
CA VAL A 335 21.97 -6.00 3.06
C VAL A 335 22.12 -7.51 3.00
N VAL A 336 22.16 -8.19 4.15
CA VAL A 336 22.33 -9.65 4.21
C VAL A 336 21.15 -10.37 3.56
N MET A 337 19.91 -9.90 3.78
CA MET A 337 18.72 -10.46 3.11
C MET A 337 18.86 -10.39 1.59
N THR A 338 19.33 -9.26 1.06
CA THR A 338 19.57 -9.11 -0.38
C THR A 338 20.70 -10.02 -0.87
N GLN A 339 21.79 -10.20 -0.09
CA GLN A 339 22.88 -11.10 -0.46
C GLN A 339 22.43 -12.56 -0.47
N VAL A 340 21.57 -12.98 0.45
CA VAL A 340 20.93 -14.32 0.44
C VAL A 340 20.17 -14.49 -0.89
N THR A 341 19.39 -13.49 -1.29
CA THR A 341 18.69 -13.47 -2.57
C THR A 341 19.65 -13.70 -3.76
N ILE A 342 20.70 -12.91 -3.84
CA ILE A 342 21.71 -13.00 -4.93
C ILE A 342 22.42 -14.36 -4.94
N HIS A 343 22.80 -14.86 -3.77
CA HIS A 343 23.51 -16.13 -3.65
C HIS A 343 22.70 -17.31 -4.23
N PHE A 344 21.44 -17.44 -3.82
CA PHE A 344 20.58 -18.55 -4.27
C PHE A 344 20.12 -18.45 -5.73
N ARG A 345 20.35 -17.30 -6.38
CA ARG A 345 19.97 -17.06 -7.79
C ARG A 345 21.12 -16.98 -8.73
N LYS A 346 22.35 -17.01 -8.22
CA LYS A 346 23.56 -16.81 -9.02
C LYS A 346 23.62 -17.75 -10.23
N GLU A 347 23.31 -19.03 -10.02
CA GLU A 347 23.32 -20.05 -11.09
C GLU A 347 22.26 -19.71 -12.16
N TRP A 348 21.02 -19.45 -11.74
CA TRP A 348 19.94 -19.11 -12.67
C TRP A 348 20.23 -17.81 -13.45
N ILE A 349 20.80 -16.79 -12.80
CA ILE A 349 21.17 -15.52 -13.44
C ILE A 349 22.26 -15.76 -14.50
N GLN A 350 23.26 -16.57 -14.20
CA GLN A 350 24.35 -16.90 -15.12
C GLN A 350 23.87 -17.67 -16.34
N GLU A 351 22.87 -18.53 -16.19
CA GLU A 351 22.33 -19.34 -17.29
C GLU A 351 21.33 -18.59 -18.18
N ASN A 352 20.57 -17.64 -17.61
CA ASN A 352 19.41 -17.04 -18.29
C ASN A 352 19.57 -15.54 -18.61
N ILE A 353 20.54 -14.84 -18.02
CA ILE A 353 20.79 -13.42 -18.29
C ILE A 353 22.18 -13.32 -18.92
N GLN A 354 22.20 -13.25 -20.24
CA GLN A 354 23.39 -12.81 -20.99
C GLN A 354 23.41 -11.28 -20.96
N PHE A 355 24.42 -10.71 -20.31
CA PHE A 355 24.70 -9.27 -20.36
C PHE A 355 25.37 -8.90 -21.68
#